data_4cc128fb6fdb09d67f7fc2326fd90129
#
_entry.id   4cc128fb6fdb09d67f7fc2326fd90129
#
_cell.length_a   1.000
_cell.length_b   1.000
_cell.length_c   1.000
_cell.angle_alpha   90.00
_cell.angle_beta   90.00
_cell.angle_gamma   90.00
#
_symmetry.space_group_name_H-M   'P 1'
#
loop_
_entity.id
_entity.type
_entity.pdbx_description
1 polymer ?
#
loop_
_entity_poly.entity_id
_entity_poly.type
_entity_poly.pdbx_seq_one_letter_code
_entity_poly.pdbx_strand_id
1 'polypeptide(L)'
;EGLSMRACDIVYDSMSNLSTWNELANVEALPYMYSGVDHFKAVWEGEVGEKIRNDLGAATGLKIMGCGLQGIRVVTSNTPIKSLADVKGLKIRVPTIDVYLKTWEWLGASTTPLAGSEIFTALQQNTVQAQENAYPTNVGLSLQEVCDYVTETNHVYSMTTFIMDQRLFSSMPAEYQTAIEEAAVEAGKLCTQLIVDSGESSKQVFVDAGATIYE
;
A
#
# COMPACT_ATOMS: atom_id res chain seq x y z
N GLU A 1 16.78 -4.40 -0.87
CA GLU A 1 18.16 -4.47 -1.44
C GLU A 1 18.97 -3.21 -1.12
N GLY A 2 18.48 -1.98 -1.35
CA GLY A 2 19.23 -0.75 -1.11
C GLY A 2 19.81 -0.62 0.29
N LEU A 3 19.06 -1.03 1.33
CA LEU A 3 19.52 -1.02 2.73
C LEU A 3 20.71 -1.98 2.94
N SER A 4 20.62 -3.21 2.42
CA SER A 4 21.68 -4.22 2.56
C SER A 4 22.96 -3.86 1.78
N MET A 5 22.84 -3.12 0.69
CA MET A 5 23.95 -2.59 -0.10
C MET A 5 24.47 -1.22 0.41
N ARG A 6 23.84 -0.67 1.45
CA ARG A 6 24.11 0.68 1.98
C ARG A 6 24.03 1.79 0.92
N ALA A 7 23.12 1.60 -0.05
CA ALA A 7 22.77 2.63 -1.03
C ALA A 7 21.82 3.69 -0.43
N CYS A 8 21.14 3.34 0.64
CA CYS A 8 20.34 4.24 1.49
C CYS A 8 20.34 3.72 2.93
N ASP A 9 20.12 4.61 3.90
CA ASP A 9 20.11 4.27 5.31
C ASP A 9 18.70 4.01 5.84
N ILE A 10 17.69 4.69 5.29
CA ILE A 10 16.27 4.55 5.64
C ILE A 10 15.45 4.39 4.36
N VAL A 11 14.49 3.50 4.39
CA VAL A 11 13.45 3.35 3.36
C VAL A 11 12.09 3.60 4.02
N TYR A 12 11.22 4.34 3.34
CA TYR A 12 9.81 4.46 3.69
C TYR A 12 8.99 3.74 2.64
N ASP A 13 8.43 2.59 3.00
CA ASP A 13 7.76 1.70 2.04
C ASP A 13 6.73 0.80 2.74
N SER A 14 5.93 0.09 1.95
CA SER A 14 4.99 -0.91 2.45
C SER A 14 5.73 -2.10 3.09
N MET A 15 5.24 -2.53 4.24
CA MET A 15 5.78 -3.69 4.93
C MET A 15 5.64 -4.97 4.09
N SER A 16 4.58 -5.10 3.29
CA SER A 16 4.35 -6.27 2.42
C SER A 16 5.44 -6.49 1.37
N ASN A 17 6.23 -5.47 1.02
CA ASN A 17 7.42 -5.62 0.19
C ASN A 17 8.51 -6.51 0.82
N LEU A 18 8.42 -6.78 2.13
CA LEU A 18 9.30 -7.72 2.84
C LEU A 18 8.82 -9.18 2.77
N SER A 19 7.68 -9.46 2.14
CA SER A 19 7.06 -10.79 2.10
C SER A 19 7.91 -11.87 1.44
N THR A 20 8.80 -11.49 0.53
CA THR A 20 9.80 -12.41 -0.07
C THR A 20 10.83 -12.91 0.93
N TRP A 21 11.03 -12.22 2.04
CA TRP A 21 11.94 -12.60 3.11
C TRP A 21 11.24 -13.25 4.30
N ASN A 22 10.00 -12.82 4.58
CA ASN A 22 9.18 -13.40 5.64
C ASN A 22 7.69 -13.18 5.37
N GLU A 23 6.91 -14.26 5.38
CA GLU A 23 5.47 -14.23 5.07
C GLU A 23 4.64 -13.38 6.05
N LEU A 24 5.13 -13.13 7.27
CA LEU A 24 4.47 -12.27 8.24
C LEU A 24 4.21 -10.85 7.68
N ALA A 25 5.06 -10.40 6.76
CA ALA A 25 4.88 -9.11 6.10
C ALA A 25 3.58 -8.99 5.30
N ASN A 26 2.98 -10.11 4.86
CA ASN A 26 1.71 -10.09 4.12
C ASN A 26 0.51 -9.67 4.97
N VAL A 27 0.61 -9.71 6.30
CA VAL A 27 -0.52 -9.44 7.19
C VAL A 27 -1.12 -8.05 6.97
N GLU A 28 -0.31 -7.05 6.62
CA GLU A 28 -0.78 -5.69 6.37
C GLU A 28 -1.65 -5.54 5.11
N ALA A 29 -1.44 -6.43 4.13
CA ALA A 29 -2.10 -6.41 2.83
C ALA A 29 -3.24 -7.43 2.71
N LEU A 30 -3.62 -8.09 3.81
CA LEU A 30 -4.77 -8.99 3.80
C LEU A 30 -6.07 -8.20 3.56
N PRO A 31 -6.93 -8.66 2.64
CA PRO A 31 -8.13 -7.93 2.29
C PRO A 31 -9.16 -7.95 3.42
N TYR A 32 -9.89 -6.83 3.57
CA TYR A 32 -11.02 -6.67 4.49
C TYR A 32 -10.71 -6.90 5.98
N MET A 33 -9.45 -6.68 6.39
CA MET A 33 -9.00 -6.87 7.79
C MET A 33 -9.51 -5.79 8.74
N TYR A 34 -9.79 -4.59 8.24
CA TYR A 34 -10.14 -3.44 9.07
C TYR A 34 -11.54 -2.94 8.78
N SER A 35 -12.27 -2.56 9.83
CA SER A 35 -13.60 -1.97 9.74
C SER A 35 -13.58 -0.45 9.51
N GLY A 36 -12.40 0.17 9.48
CA GLY A 36 -12.21 1.59 9.29
C GLY A 36 -10.82 2.05 9.72
N VAL A 37 -10.53 3.35 9.52
CA VAL A 37 -9.24 3.96 9.83
C VAL A 37 -8.92 3.86 11.33
N ASP A 38 -9.91 4.02 12.21
CA ASP A 38 -9.68 3.92 13.66
C ASP A 38 -9.28 2.50 14.08
N HIS A 39 -9.87 1.47 13.44
CA HIS A 39 -9.46 0.09 13.68
C HIS A 39 -8.03 -0.16 13.17
N PHE A 40 -7.70 0.34 11.97
CA PHE A 40 -6.33 0.28 11.44
C PHE A 40 -5.33 0.93 12.42
N LYS A 41 -5.61 2.12 12.93
CA LYS A 41 -4.77 2.82 13.91
C LYS A 41 -4.64 2.02 15.20
N ALA A 42 -5.76 1.51 15.74
CA ALA A 42 -5.73 0.71 16.97
C ALA A 42 -4.83 -0.53 16.87
N VAL A 43 -4.80 -1.17 15.70
CA VAL A 43 -3.91 -2.31 15.44
C VAL A 43 -2.46 -1.88 15.31
N TRP A 44 -2.17 -0.93 14.41
CA TRP A 44 -0.79 -0.64 14.02
C TRP A 44 -0.04 0.33 14.94
N GLU A 45 -0.76 1.18 15.66
CA GLU A 45 -0.19 2.04 16.71
C GLU A 45 -0.17 1.34 18.07
N GLY A 46 -0.85 0.20 18.22
CA GLY A 46 -0.95 -0.59 19.44
C GLY A 46 0.05 -1.75 19.52
N GLU A 47 -0.06 -2.52 20.61
CA GLU A 47 0.83 -3.65 20.95
C GLU A 47 0.90 -4.73 19.87
N VAL A 48 -0.21 -5.00 19.15
CA VAL A 48 -0.27 -6.00 18.09
C VAL A 48 0.64 -5.59 16.93
N GLY A 49 0.52 -4.37 16.45
CA GLY A 49 1.34 -3.84 15.38
C GLY A 49 2.82 -3.73 15.77
N GLU A 50 3.10 -3.32 17.00
CA GLU A 50 4.45 -3.31 17.55
C GLU A 50 5.06 -4.71 17.55
N LYS A 51 4.32 -5.70 18.05
CA LYS A 51 4.78 -7.09 18.06
C LYS A 51 5.07 -7.61 16.66
N ILE A 52 4.18 -7.34 15.69
CA ILE A 52 4.38 -7.76 14.29
C ILE A 52 5.66 -7.13 13.71
N ARG A 53 5.87 -5.82 13.90
CA ARG A 53 7.08 -5.14 13.43
C ARG A 53 8.34 -5.70 14.07
N ASN A 54 8.31 -5.98 15.37
CA ASN A 54 9.45 -6.55 16.10
C ASN A 54 9.77 -7.98 15.64
N ASP A 55 8.75 -8.84 15.50
CA ASP A 55 8.92 -10.23 15.05
C ASP A 55 9.47 -10.25 13.60
N LEU A 56 8.91 -9.42 12.72
CA LEU A 56 9.38 -9.30 11.34
C LEU A 56 10.80 -8.73 11.28
N GLY A 57 11.10 -7.72 12.07
CA GLY A 57 12.42 -7.13 12.19
C GLY A 57 13.47 -8.15 12.64
N ALA A 58 13.15 -8.93 13.68
CA ALA A 58 14.02 -10.00 14.18
C ALA A 58 14.28 -11.07 13.10
N ALA A 59 13.26 -11.44 12.33
CA ALA A 59 13.35 -12.45 11.28
C ALA A 59 14.14 -11.98 10.04
N THR A 60 14.15 -10.68 9.76
CA THR A 60 14.75 -10.09 8.53
C THR A 60 16.06 -9.35 8.77
N GLY A 61 16.43 -9.11 10.03
CA GLY A 61 17.59 -8.28 10.38
C GLY A 61 17.36 -6.78 10.11
N LEU A 62 16.11 -6.35 10.09
CA LEU A 62 15.71 -4.98 9.85
C LEU A 62 15.12 -4.35 11.12
N LYS A 63 15.32 -3.07 11.29
CA LYS A 63 14.57 -2.24 12.24
C LYS A 63 13.39 -1.63 11.52
N ILE A 64 12.17 -1.97 11.96
CA ILE A 64 10.91 -1.50 11.37
C ILE A 64 10.24 -0.56 12.37
N MET A 65 10.05 0.70 12.02
CA MET A 65 9.67 1.78 12.93
C MET A 65 8.48 2.56 12.40
N GLY A 66 7.63 2.97 13.33
CA GLY A 66 6.45 3.75 12.99
C GLY A 66 5.56 3.05 11.96
N CYS A 67 4.42 3.60 11.69
CA CYS A 67 3.55 3.18 10.59
C CYS A 67 2.59 4.31 10.26
N GLY A 68 2.19 4.41 9.00
CA GLY A 68 1.19 5.34 8.53
C GLY A 68 0.29 4.69 7.50
N LEU A 69 -0.96 5.13 7.44
CA LEU A 69 -1.86 4.74 6.37
C LEU A 69 -1.35 5.32 5.04
N GLN A 70 -1.11 4.49 4.07
CA GLN A 70 -0.84 4.91 2.68
C GLN A 70 -2.13 5.25 1.94
N GLY A 71 -3.21 4.60 2.33
CA GLY A 71 -4.56 4.83 1.85
C GLY A 71 -5.41 3.56 1.77
N ILE A 72 -6.69 3.76 1.47
CA ILE A 72 -7.65 2.69 1.26
C ILE A 72 -7.70 2.41 -0.24
N ARG A 73 -7.44 1.15 -0.61
CA ARG A 73 -7.29 0.78 -2.01
C ARG A 73 -8.63 0.57 -2.69
N VAL A 74 -8.76 1.16 -3.85
CA VAL A 74 -9.90 1.06 -4.77
C VAL A 74 -9.42 0.54 -6.12
N VAL A 75 -10.33 0.11 -6.99
CA VAL A 75 -10.00 -0.29 -8.36
C VAL A 75 -10.24 0.86 -9.31
N THR A 76 -9.25 1.23 -10.13
CA THR A 76 -9.44 2.11 -11.31
C THR A 76 -9.38 1.28 -12.59
N SER A 77 -10.23 1.56 -13.56
CA SER A 77 -10.39 0.71 -14.74
C SER A 77 -10.89 1.44 -15.99
N ASN A 78 -10.63 0.82 -17.16
CA ASN A 78 -11.14 1.24 -18.48
C ASN A 78 -12.50 0.60 -18.79
N THR A 79 -12.98 -0.30 -17.94
CA THR A 79 -14.27 -0.98 -18.09
C THR A 79 -15.05 -0.93 -16.79
N PRO A 80 -16.39 -0.83 -16.82
CA PRO A 80 -17.19 -0.75 -15.61
C PRO A 80 -17.10 -2.06 -14.81
N ILE A 81 -16.83 -1.96 -13.51
CA ILE A 81 -16.82 -3.09 -12.56
C ILE A 81 -17.86 -2.78 -11.49
N LYS A 82 -19.00 -3.45 -11.54
CA LYS A 82 -20.16 -3.21 -10.66
C LYS A 82 -20.43 -4.38 -9.72
N SER A 83 -19.84 -5.52 -10.00
CA SER A 83 -20.08 -6.75 -9.26
C SER A 83 -18.90 -7.72 -9.38
N LEU A 84 -18.89 -8.75 -8.54
CA LEU A 84 -17.91 -9.82 -8.63
C LEU A 84 -17.93 -10.56 -9.98
N ALA A 85 -19.08 -10.55 -10.69
CA ALA A 85 -19.18 -11.15 -12.02
C ALA A 85 -18.30 -10.43 -13.05
N ASP A 86 -18.13 -9.11 -12.91
CA ASP A 86 -17.34 -8.29 -13.81
C ASP A 86 -15.82 -8.45 -13.59
N VAL A 87 -15.44 -9.03 -12.44
CA VAL A 87 -14.03 -9.34 -12.12
C VAL A 87 -13.54 -10.60 -12.83
N LYS A 88 -14.45 -11.49 -13.26
CA LYS A 88 -14.06 -12.75 -13.91
C LYS A 88 -13.36 -12.51 -15.23
N GLY A 89 -12.08 -12.93 -15.29
CA GLY A 89 -11.22 -12.75 -16.46
C GLY A 89 -10.73 -11.32 -16.70
N LEU A 90 -11.04 -10.38 -15.79
CA LEU A 90 -10.54 -9.01 -15.84
C LEU A 90 -9.01 -9.02 -15.78
N LYS A 91 -8.37 -8.41 -16.78
CA LYS A 91 -6.92 -8.21 -16.76
C LYS A 91 -6.58 -7.07 -15.82
N ILE A 92 -6.16 -7.40 -14.61
CA ILE A 92 -5.83 -6.42 -13.58
C ILE A 92 -4.34 -6.40 -13.27
N ARG A 93 -3.75 -5.20 -13.27
CA ARG A 93 -2.41 -5.01 -12.73
C ARG A 93 -2.46 -5.05 -11.20
N VAL A 94 -1.53 -5.76 -10.60
CA VAL A 94 -1.28 -5.76 -9.16
C VAL A 94 0.22 -5.56 -8.88
N PRO A 95 0.62 -5.15 -7.67
CA PRO A 95 2.03 -5.13 -7.30
C PRO A 95 2.60 -6.56 -7.30
N THR A 96 3.93 -6.68 -7.39
CA THR A 96 4.65 -7.97 -7.39
C THR A 96 4.72 -8.54 -5.96
N ILE A 97 3.58 -8.74 -5.33
CA ILE A 97 3.42 -9.21 -3.96
C ILE A 97 2.33 -10.29 -3.96
N ASP A 98 2.66 -11.48 -3.46
CA ASP A 98 1.82 -12.67 -3.57
C ASP A 98 0.40 -12.51 -3.03
N VAL A 99 0.22 -11.81 -1.92
CA VAL A 99 -1.11 -11.63 -1.32
C VAL A 99 -2.05 -10.85 -2.24
N TYR A 100 -1.55 -9.84 -2.96
CA TYR A 100 -2.37 -9.11 -3.94
C TYR A 100 -2.69 -9.98 -5.15
N LEU A 101 -1.68 -10.70 -5.70
CA LEU A 101 -1.87 -11.64 -6.80
C LEU A 101 -2.97 -12.65 -6.46
N LYS A 102 -2.81 -13.37 -5.35
CA LYS A 102 -3.76 -14.40 -4.90
C LYS A 102 -5.15 -13.85 -4.62
N THR A 103 -5.25 -12.66 -4.02
CA THR A 103 -6.55 -12.04 -3.74
C THR A 103 -7.36 -11.86 -5.02
N TRP A 104 -6.78 -11.27 -6.05
CA TRP A 104 -7.48 -11.02 -7.31
C TRP A 104 -7.69 -12.30 -8.14
N GLU A 105 -6.76 -13.26 -8.09
CA GLU A 105 -6.96 -14.57 -8.71
C GLU A 105 -8.14 -15.34 -8.09
N TRP A 106 -8.28 -15.32 -6.76
CA TRP A 106 -9.42 -15.95 -6.07
C TRP A 106 -10.75 -15.27 -6.40
N LEU A 107 -10.75 -13.97 -6.66
CA LEU A 107 -11.91 -13.25 -7.16
C LEU A 107 -12.21 -13.55 -8.64
N GLY A 108 -11.31 -14.24 -9.35
CA GLY A 108 -11.48 -14.69 -10.72
C GLY A 108 -10.84 -13.78 -11.77
N ALA A 109 -10.05 -12.81 -11.38
CA ALA A 109 -9.31 -11.94 -12.30
C ALA A 109 -8.09 -12.65 -12.91
N SER A 110 -7.59 -12.10 -14.02
CA SER A 110 -6.31 -12.44 -14.63
C SER A 110 -5.27 -11.40 -14.20
N THR A 111 -4.43 -11.74 -13.24
CA THR A 111 -3.47 -10.81 -12.66
C THR A 111 -2.23 -10.62 -13.54
N THR A 112 -1.71 -9.40 -13.57
CA THR A 112 -0.45 -9.04 -14.23
C THR A 112 0.39 -8.25 -13.25
N PRO A 113 1.46 -8.83 -12.67
CA PRO A 113 2.36 -8.11 -11.78
C PRO A 113 3.23 -7.14 -12.57
N LEU A 114 3.16 -5.85 -12.26
CA LEU A 114 3.96 -4.78 -12.86
C LEU A 114 4.42 -3.79 -11.80
N ALA A 115 5.59 -3.19 -12.03
CA ALA A 115 6.08 -2.09 -11.20
C ALA A 115 5.12 -0.88 -11.23
N GLY A 116 5.12 -0.06 -10.17
CA GLY A 116 4.26 1.12 -10.09
C GLY A 116 4.47 2.11 -11.24
N SER A 117 5.71 2.26 -11.71
CA SER A 117 6.06 3.14 -12.85
C SER A 117 5.49 2.69 -14.20
N GLU A 118 5.02 1.45 -14.31
CA GLU A 118 4.50 0.89 -15.57
C GLU A 118 2.97 0.98 -15.66
N ILE A 119 2.28 1.33 -14.56
CA ILE A 119 0.82 1.30 -14.45
C ILE A 119 0.15 2.17 -15.52
N PHE A 120 0.55 3.45 -15.60
CA PHE A 120 -0.06 4.41 -16.54
C PHE A 120 0.02 3.90 -17.99
N THR A 121 1.21 3.50 -18.42
CA THR A 121 1.44 3.01 -19.77
C THR A 121 0.67 1.72 -20.06
N ALA A 122 0.61 0.79 -19.09
CA ALA A 122 -0.11 -0.47 -19.25
C ALA A 122 -1.63 -0.27 -19.41
N LEU A 123 -2.23 0.67 -18.67
CA LEU A 123 -3.63 1.07 -18.80
C LEU A 123 -3.88 1.81 -20.11
N GLN A 124 -3.04 2.79 -20.45
CA GLN A 124 -3.16 3.58 -21.69
C GLN A 124 -3.09 2.68 -22.94
N GLN A 125 -2.26 1.65 -22.93
CA GLN A 125 -2.11 0.69 -24.03
C GLN A 125 -3.11 -0.48 -23.97
N ASN A 126 -4.00 -0.50 -22.96
CA ASN A 126 -4.93 -1.62 -22.72
C ASN A 126 -4.23 -2.98 -22.55
N THR A 127 -2.96 -3.02 -22.14
CA THR A 127 -2.27 -4.25 -21.75
C THR A 127 -2.95 -4.88 -20.53
N VAL A 128 -3.40 -4.01 -19.61
CA VAL A 128 -4.31 -4.32 -18.51
C VAL A 128 -5.55 -3.42 -18.60
N GLN A 129 -6.68 -3.87 -18.04
CA GLN A 129 -7.95 -3.16 -18.05
C GLN A 129 -8.22 -2.42 -16.74
N ALA A 130 -7.54 -2.84 -15.68
CA ALA A 130 -7.70 -2.31 -14.34
C ALA A 130 -6.40 -2.35 -13.55
N GLN A 131 -6.36 -1.59 -12.49
CA GLN A 131 -5.36 -1.67 -11.42
C GLN A 131 -6.00 -1.31 -10.07
N GLU A 132 -5.32 -1.54 -8.95
CA GLU A 132 -5.81 -1.22 -7.64
C GLU A 132 -4.75 -0.43 -6.84
N ASN A 133 -5.17 0.68 -6.26
CA ASN A 133 -4.39 1.57 -5.39
C ASN A 133 -5.31 2.55 -4.67
N ALA A 134 -4.78 3.28 -3.69
CA ALA A 134 -5.50 4.35 -3.03
C ALA A 134 -5.65 5.59 -3.95
N TYR A 135 -6.68 6.39 -3.72
CA TYR A 135 -6.96 7.60 -4.50
C TYR A 135 -5.76 8.56 -4.62
N PRO A 136 -5.04 8.92 -3.53
CA PRO A 136 -3.88 9.82 -3.65
C PRO A 136 -2.78 9.25 -4.54
N THR A 137 -2.53 7.94 -4.48
CA THR A 137 -1.57 7.25 -5.34
C THR A 137 -2.02 7.29 -6.80
N ASN A 138 -3.31 7.04 -7.04
CA ASN A 138 -3.89 7.06 -8.39
C ASN A 138 -3.79 8.45 -9.03
N VAL A 139 -4.05 9.51 -8.28
CA VAL A 139 -3.86 10.91 -8.72
C VAL A 139 -2.39 11.20 -8.99
N GLY A 140 -1.49 10.78 -8.11
CA GLY A 140 -0.04 10.94 -8.30
C GLY A 140 0.51 10.23 -9.54
N LEU A 141 -0.18 9.19 -10.01
CA LEU A 141 0.12 8.47 -11.26
C LEU A 141 -0.69 8.97 -12.45
N SER A 142 -1.47 10.04 -12.30
CA SER A 142 -2.35 10.62 -13.33
C SER A 142 -3.36 9.61 -13.91
N LEU A 143 -3.82 8.64 -13.14
CA LEU A 143 -4.69 7.57 -13.66
C LEU A 143 -6.09 8.06 -14.06
N GLN A 144 -6.52 9.22 -13.58
CA GLN A 144 -7.74 9.89 -14.05
C GLN A 144 -7.70 10.28 -15.55
N GLU A 145 -6.50 10.27 -16.17
CA GLU A 145 -6.35 10.56 -17.60
C GLU A 145 -6.56 9.32 -18.48
N VAL A 146 -6.52 8.12 -17.89
CA VAL A 146 -6.53 6.84 -18.60
C VAL A 146 -7.55 5.83 -18.06
N CYS A 147 -8.31 6.20 -17.03
CA CYS A 147 -9.34 5.35 -16.42
C CYS A 147 -10.67 6.09 -16.32
N ASP A 148 -11.71 5.53 -16.94
CA ASP A 148 -13.06 6.10 -16.94
C ASP A 148 -13.91 5.68 -15.72
N TYR A 149 -13.45 4.69 -14.96
CA TYR A 149 -14.22 4.10 -13.86
C TYR A 149 -13.36 3.92 -12.60
N VAL A 150 -14.00 4.14 -11.44
CA VAL A 150 -13.46 3.75 -10.14
C VAL A 150 -14.49 2.90 -9.41
N THR A 151 -14.08 1.77 -8.85
CA THR A 151 -14.92 0.95 -7.97
C THR A 151 -14.33 0.98 -6.56
N GLU A 152 -15.10 1.49 -5.61
CA GLU A 152 -14.70 1.63 -4.21
C GLU A 152 -14.78 0.28 -3.47
N THR A 153 -13.93 -0.65 -3.86
CA THR A 153 -13.84 -1.97 -3.23
C THR A 153 -13.34 -1.91 -1.79
N ASN A 154 -12.59 -0.88 -1.43
CA ASN A 154 -12.04 -0.64 -0.08
C ASN A 154 -11.42 -1.88 0.55
N HIS A 155 -10.79 -2.73 -0.28
CA HIS A 155 -10.38 -4.08 0.06
C HIS A 155 -9.13 -4.16 0.93
N VAL A 156 -8.22 -3.16 0.84
CA VAL A 156 -6.99 -3.11 1.64
C VAL A 156 -6.75 -1.70 2.17
N TYR A 157 -6.43 -1.60 3.45
CA TYR A 157 -5.87 -0.43 4.09
C TYR A 157 -4.34 -0.57 4.04
N SER A 158 -3.71 -0.02 3.00
CA SER A 158 -2.26 -0.15 2.83
C SER A 158 -1.50 0.69 3.84
N MET A 159 -0.40 0.15 4.30
CA MET A 159 0.48 0.77 5.28
C MET A 159 1.84 1.06 4.68
N THR A 160 2.49 2.11 5.17
CA THR A 160 3.91 2.36 5.00
C THR A 160 4.60 2.43 6.35
N THR A 161 5.89 2.07 6.39
CA THR A 161 6.70 2.06 7.58
C THR A 161 8.13 2.50 7.26
N PHE A 162 8.86 2.97 8.27
CA PHE A 162 10.27 3.31 8.14
C PHE A 162 11.12 2.09 8.45
N ILE A 163 12.03 1.75 7.55
CA ILE A 163 12.83 0.53 7.61
C ILE A 163 14.32 0.90 7.54
N MET A 164 15.12 0.36 8.45
CA MET A 164 16.59 0.49 8.47
C MET A 164 17.25 -0.88 8.59
N ASP A 165 18.55 -0.97 8.25
CA ASP A 165 19.36 -2.12 8.65
C ASP A 165 19.50 -2.13 10.17
N GLN A 166 19.21 -3.26 10.83
CA GLN A 166 19.25 -3.39 12.28
C GLN A 166 20.64 -3.14 12.87
N ARG A 167 21.70 -3.50 12.15
CA ARG A 167 23.07 -3.31 12.62
C ARG A 167 23.47 -1.84 12.57
N LEU A 168 23.05 -1.13 11.50
CA LEU A 168 23.25 0.31 11.42
C LEU A 168 22.52 1.01 12.56
N PHE A 169 21.24 0.72 12.78
CA PHE A 169 20.46 1.29 13.87
C PHE A 169 21.11 1.05 15.23
N SER A 170 21.51 -0.21 15.51
CA SER A 170 22.14 -0.58 16.80
C SER A 170 23.55 0.01 16.99
N SER A 171 24.22 0.46 15.93
CA SER A 171 25.53 1.11 16.03
C SER A 171 25.46 2.58 16.45
N MET A 172 24.27 3.19 16.44
CA MET A 172 24.06 4.58 16.82
C MET A 172 24.05 4.75 18.34
N PRO A 173 24.43 5.91 18.87
CA PRO A 173 24.16 6.26 20.26
C PRO A 173 22.68 6.12 20.62
N ALA A 174 22.38 5.70 21.85
CA ALA A 174 20.99 5.43 22.28
C ALA A 174 20.06 6.63 22.10
N GLU A 175 20.57 7.85 22.28
CA GLU A 175 19.81 9.09 22.07
C GLU A 175 19.35 9.26 20.62
N TYR A 176 20.16 8.84 19.63
CA TYR A 176 19.79 8.91 18.21
C TYR A 176 18.82 7.77 17.85
N GLN A 177 18.98 6.59 18.43
CA GLN A 177 18.02 5.51 18.26
C GLN A 177 16.63 5.94 18.71
N THR A 178 16.51 6.51 19.91
CA THR A 178 15.26 7.05 20.47
C THR A 178 14.67 8.13 19.57
N ALA A 179 15.48 9.11 19.17
CA ALA A 179 15.02 10.23 18.35
C ALA A 179 14.48 9.76 16.97
N ILE A 180 15.12 8.77 16.34
CA ILE A 180 14.67 8.20 15.06
C ILE A 180 13.36 7.43 15.25
N GLU A 181 13.22 6.63 16.31
CA GLU A 181 11.98 5.91 16.59
C GLU A 181 10.81 6.86 16.85
N GLU A 182 11.00 7.87 17.67
CA GLU A 182 9.98 8.89 17.95
C GLU A 182 9.58 9.64 16.68
N ALA A 183 10.57 10.09 15.89
CA ALA A 183 10.31 10.76 14.61
C ALA A 183 9.55 9.87 13.61
N ALA A 184 9.87 8.58 13.54
CA ALA A 184 9.18 7.64 12.67
C ALA A 184 7.71 7.44 13.10
N VAL A 185 7.44 7.40 14.41
CA VAL A 185 6.06 7.30 14.93
C VAL A 185 5.27 8.57 14.62
N GLU A 186 5.83 9.74 14.86
CA GLU A 186 5.17 11.02 14.56
C GLU A 186 4.91 11.20 13.06
N ALA A 187 5.90 10.88 12.22
CA ALA A 187 5.76 10.94 10.76
C ALA A 187 4.70 9.98 10.24
N GLY A 188 4.60 8.78 10.81
CA GLY A 188 3.55 7.82 10.47
C GLY A 188 2.14 8.32 10.80
N LYS A 189 1.95 8.93 11.99
CA LYS A 189 0.68 9.56 12.38
C LYS A 189 0.32 10.73 11.47
N LEU A 190 1.29 11.57 11.14
CA LEU A 190 1.10 12.69 10.23
C LEU A 190 0.71 12.18 8.83
N CYS A 191 1.39 11.14 8.33
CA CYS A 191 1.05 10.51 7.05
C CYS A 191 -0.41 10.03 7.05
N THR A 192 -0.83 9.31 8.08
CA THR A 192 -2.23 8.86 8.24
C THR A 192 -3.21 10.02 8.17
N GLN A 193 -2.93 11.11 8.90
CA GLN A 193 -3.79 12.30 8.91
C GLN A 193 -3.89 12.92 7.50
N LEU A 194 -2.76 13.14 6.84
CA LEU A 194 -2.72 13.73 5.49
C LEU A 194 -3.46 12.87 4.46
N ILE A 195 -3.34 11.55 4.54
CA ILE A 195 -4.05 10.62 3.66
C ILE A 195 -5.56 10.68 3.89
N VAL A 196 -6.00 10.71 5.15
CA VAL A 196 -7.42 10.85 5.48
C VAL A 196 -7.96 12.19 4.96
N ASP A 197 -7.25 13.28 5.21
CA ASP A 197 -7.66 14.64 4.81
C ASP A 197 -7.68 14.80 3.27
N SER A 198 -6.80 14.11 2.54
CA SER A 198 -6.72 14.19 1.08
C SER A 198 -7.62 13.21 0.35
N GLY A 199 -8.26 12.27 1.05
CA GLY A 199 -9.05 11.20 0.43
C GLY A 199 -10.17 11.73 -0.47
N GLU A 200 -11.00 12.62 0.07
CA GLU A 200 -12.12 13.19 -0.67
C GLU A 200 -11.68 14.10 -1.82
N SER A 201 -10.66 14.94 -1.60
CA SER A 201 -10.12 15.79 -2.67
C SER A 201 -9.49 14.97 -3.80
N SER A 202 -8.86 13.86 -3.49
CA SER A 202 -8.30 12.96 -4.49
C SER A 202 -9.39 12.20 -5.27
N LYS A 203 -10.50 11.82 -4.62
CA LYS A 203 -11.69 11.27 -5.28
C LYS A 203 -12.29 12.32 -6.25
N GLN A 204 -12.37 13.57 -5.80
CA GLN A 204 -12.92 14.65 -6.62
C GLN A 204 -12.14 14.88 -7.92
N VAL A 205 -10.81 14.66 -7.94
CA VAL A 205 -10.01 14.72 -9.18
C VAL A 205 -10.52 13.76 -10.25
N PHE A 206 -10.92 12.53 -9.86
CA PHE A 206 -11.52 11.57 -10.78
C PHE A 206 -12.91 12.00 -11.26
N VAL A 207 -13.72 12.53 -10.36
CA VAL A 207 -15.05 13.06 -10.71
C VAL A 207 -14.93 14.22 -11.70
N ASP A 208 -14.02 15.16 -11.46
CA ASP A 208 -13.78 16.33 -12.33
C ASP A 208 -13.22 15.91 -13.70
N ALA A 209 -12.48 14.81 -13.76
CA ALA A 209 -12.01 14.20 -15.01
C ALA A 209 -13.12 13.44 -15.77
N GLY A 210 -14.31 13.30 -15.19
CA GLY A 210 -15.47 12.63 -15.80
C GLY A 210 -15.57 11.14 -15.51
N ALA A 211 -14.77 10.61 -14.59
CA ALA A 211 -14.84 9.20 -14.20
C ALA A 211 -16.15 8.87 -13.47
N THR A 212 -16.69 7.69 -13.72
CA THR A 212 -17.84 7.15 -12.99
C THR A 212 -17.36 6.37 -11.77
N ILE A 213 -17.86 6.76 -10.58
CA ILE A 213 -17.54 6.10 -9.31
C ILE A 213 -18.65 5.09 -8.98
N TYR A 214 -18.28 3.86 -8.66
CA TYR A 214 -19.15 2.79 -8.13
C TYR A 214 -18.79 2.51 -6.67
N GLU A 215 -19.81 2.49 -5.80
CA GLU A 215 -19.70 2.12 -4.38
C GLU A 215 -20.04 0.64 -4.15
#